data_19d29a066b094ea30be71e83dc3cc229
#
_entry.id   19d29a066b094ea30be71e83dc3cc229
#
_cell.length_a   1.000
_cell.length_b   1.000
_cell.length_c   1.000
_cell.angle_alpha   90.00
_cell.angle_beta   90.00
_cell.angle_gamma   90.00
#
_symmetry.space_group_name_H-M   'P 1'
#
loop_
_entity.id
_entity.type
_entity.pdbx_description
1 polymer ?
#
loop_
_entity_poly.entity_id
_entity_poly.type
_entity_poly.pdbx_seq_one_letter_code
_entity_poly.pdbx_strand_id
1 'polypeptide(L)'
;MGHPNIEQRKFTFCSMLAAYDLEHLITQCPECTRFFAACCPHETFGGDLALPNKKICHHFQLVFIDGACSNNGRDNAKAGLGMTIGDDEEYCWSITMEDAVDPDGPRTNQCAELLAAIEGLKQLENVNRIQAIDKAMGKGDSHHKPARRHTNDLRSTYIVVADSEYVVKGITEWFPTWRVRLS
;
A
#
# COMPACT_ATOMS: atom_id res chain seq x y z
N MET A 1 16.99 -2.32 -18.22
CA MET A 1 15.79 -1.63 -17.77
C MET A 1 15.80 -1.68 -16.27
N GLY A 2 15.82 -0.52 -15.57
CA GLY A 2 15.89 -0.49 -14.12
C GLY A 2 14.54 -0.86 -13.52
N HIS A 3 14.49 -1.95 -12.78
CA HIS A 3 13.36 -2.24 -11.91
C HIS A 3 13.49 -1.40 -10.62
N PRO A 4 12.35 -1.04 -9.98
CA PRO A 4 12.42 -0.40 -8.68
C PRO A 4 13.16 -1.29 -7.68
N ASN A 5 14.00 -0.66 -6.87
CA ASN A 5 14.81 -1.38 -5.89
C ASN A 5 13.97 -1.77 -4.67
N ILE A 6 13.61 -3.04 -4.57
CA ILE A 6 12.85 -3.62 -3.45
C ILE A 6 13.79 -4.21 -2.38
N GLU A 7 15.09 -4.36 -2.67
CA GLU A 7 16.03 -5.02 -1.77
C GLU A 7 16.21 -4.28 -0.44
N GLN A 8 16.02 -2.97 -0.44
CA GLN A 8 16.13 -2.13 0.76
C GLN A 8 14.80 -1.91 1.49
N ARG A 9 13.71 -2.61 1.12
CA ARG A 9 12.35 -2.39 1.66
C ARG A 9 11.80 -0.97 1.47
N LYS A 10 12.56 -0.08 0.90
CA LYS A 10 12.12 1.26 0.50
C LYS A 10 11.81 1.24 -0.98
N PHE A 11 10.56 1.51 -1.33
CA PHE A 11 10.18 1.60 -2.73
C PHE A 11 10.78 2.89 -3.33
N THR A 12 11.43 2.74 -4.47
CA THR A 12 11.91 3.87 -5.27
C THR A 12 11.50 3.65 -6.71
N PHE A 13 10.94 4.68 -7.32
CA PHE A 13 10.64 4.64 -8.74
C PHE A 13 11.92 4.46 -9.55
N CYS A 14 11.82 3.82 -10.72
CA CYS A 14 12.97 3.68 -11.60
C CYS A 14 13.40 5.06 -12.16
N SER A 15 14.66 5.18 -12.59
CA SER A 15 15.20 6.44 -13.11
C SER A 15 14.45 7.00 -14.32
N MET A 16 13.76 6.14 -15.09
CA MET A 16 12.93 6.57 -16.22
C MET A 16 11.68 7.34 -15.77
N LEU A 17 11.24 7.16 -14.54
CA LEU A 17 10.10 7.84 -13.95
C LEU A 17 10.51 9.03 -13.08
N ALA A 18 11.81 9.24 -12.86
CA ALA A 18 12.33 10.29 -11.97
C ALA A 18 12.03 11.73 -12.45
N ALA A 19 11.66 11.91 -13.71
CA ALA A 19 11.29 13.22 -14.27
C ALA A 19 9.81 13.59 -14.01
N TYR A 20 9.01 12.68 -13.46
CA TYR A 20 7.59 12.91 -13.24
C TYR A 20 7.33 13.25 -11.77
N ASP A 21 6.40 14.15 -11.54
CA ASP A 21 5.92 14.48 -10.20
C ASP A 21 5.16 13.31 -9.58
N LEU A 22 5.15 13.24 -8.26
CA LEU A 22 4.51 12.15 -7.51
C LEU A 22 3.03 11.97 -7.85
N GLU A 23 2.33 13.06 -8.12
CA GLU A 23 0.92 13.06 -8.54
C GLU A 23 0.68 12.29 -9.85
N HIS A 24 1.68 12.25 -10.73
CA HIS A 24 1.62 11.48 -11.97
C HIS A 24 2.05 10.02 -11.78
N LEU A 25 2.78 9.73 -10.71
CA LEU A 25 3.30 8.41 -10.41
C LEU A 25 2.35 7.57 -9.54
N ILE A 26 1.38 8.21 -8.89
CA ILE A 26 0.30 7.57 -8.15
C ILE A 26 -0.98 7.72 -8.96
N THR A 27 -1.56 6.62 -9.37
CA THR A 27 -2.72 6.61 -10.24
C THR A 27 -3.87 5.82 -9.64
N GLN A 28 -5.08 6.34 -9.80
CA GLN A 28 -6.29 5.61 -9.48
C GLN A 28 -6.78 4.85 -10.72
N CYS A 29 -7.13 3.58 -10.55
CA CYS A 29 -7.76 2.82 -11.62
C CYS A 29 -9.24 3.21 -11.75
N PRO A 30 -9.69 3.67 -12.92
CA PRO A 30 -11.09 4.05 -13.11
C PRO A 30 -12.09 2.87 -13.06
N GLU A 31 -11.57 1.64 -13.19
CA GLU A 31 -12.41 0.43 -13.19
C GLU A 31 -12.62 -0.13 -11.78
N CYS A 32 -11.58 -0.10 -10.92
CA CYS A 32 -11.64 -0.66 -9.57
C CYS A 32 -11.40 0.37 -8.47
N THR A 33 -11.30 1.65 -8.82
CA THR A 33 -11.13 2.81 -7.91
C THR A 33 -9.92 2.76 -6.97
N ARG A 34 -9.10 1.69 -7.04
CA ARG A 34 -7.93 1.45 -6.21
C ARG A 34 -6.71 2.24 -6.69
N PHE A 35 -5.75 2.45 -5.79
CA PHE A 35 -4.51 3.18 -6.05
C PHE A 35 -3.35 2.27 -6.41
N PHE A 36 -2.58 2.70 -7.41
CA PHE A 36 -1.42 1.98 -7.92
C PHE A 36 -0.26 2.92 -8.18
N ALA A 37 0.97 2.43 -8.01
CA ALA A 37 2.14 3.18 -8.45
C ALA A 37 2.50 2.86 -9.90
N ALA A 38 2.97 3.86 -10.63
CA ALA A 38 3.40 3.74 -12.00
C ALA A 38 4.50 2.68 -12.16
N CYS A 39 4.39 1.88 -13.21
CA CYS A 39 5.26 0.76 -13.48
C CYS A 39 5.93 0.90 -14.84
N CYS A 40 7.22 1.26 -14.86
CA CYS A 40 7.97 1.55 -16.07
C CYS A 40 7.96 0.45 -17.14
N PRO A 41 7.96 -0.86 -16.86
CA PRO A 41 7.93 -1.87 -17.92
C PRO A 41 6.62 -1.94 -18.71
N HIS A 42 5.53 -1.44 -18.11
CA HIS A 42 4.20 -1.45 -18.73
C HIS A 42 3.80 -0.10 -19.30
N GLU A 43 4.56 0.90 -18.94
CA GLU A 43 4.44 2.19 -19.54
C GLU A 43 5.05 2.09 -20.93
N THR A 44 4.24 2.10 -21.96
CA THR A 44 4.72 2.31 -23.32
C THR A 44 5.24 3.74 -23.37
N PHE A 45 6.54 3.89 -23.11
CA PHE A 45 7.21 5.17 -23.27
C PHE A 45 7.10 5.62 -24.72
N GLY A 46 6.40 6.65 -24.91
CA GLY A 46 5.96 7.22 -26.19
C GLY A 46 4.55 7.73 -26.10
N GLY A 47 3.83 7.39 -25.01
CA GLY A 47 2.52 7.92 -24.69
C GLY A 47 2.59 8.81 -23.46
N ASP A 48 1.95 9.94 -23.52
CA ASP A 48 1.66 10.82 -22.42
C ASP A 48 1.04 9.99 -21.26
N LEU A 49 1.60 10.07 -20.05
CA LEU A 49 1.01 9.45 -18.85
C LEU A 49 -0.44 9.93 -18.61
N ALA A 50 -0.78 11.08 -19.17
CA ALA A 50 -2.11 11.70 -19.11
C ALA A 50 -3.12 11.16 -20.13
N LEU A 51 -2.82 10.11 -20.91
CA LEU A 51 -3.78 9.60 -21.89
C LEU A 51 -4.98 8.94 -21.23
N PRO A 52 -6.21 9.38 -21.53
CA PRO A 52 -7.45 8.97 -20.84
C PRO A 52 -7.84 7.50 -21.05
N ASN A 53 -7.16 6.74 -21.89
CA ASN A 53 -7.46 5.34 -22.21
C ASN A 53 -6.35 4.36 -21.83
N LYS A 54 -5.41 4.76 -20.98
CA LYS A 54 -4.31 3.92 -20.59
C LYS A 54 -4.77 2.91 -19.54
N LYS A 55 -4.55 1.62 -19.79
CA LYS A 55 -4.79 0.58 -18.79
C LYS A 55 -3.74 0.67 -17.69
N ILE A 56 -4.19 0.90 -16.48
CA ILE A 56 -3.32 0.99 -15.30
C ILE A 56 -2.77 -0.39 -14.95
N CYS A 57 -1.48 -0.46 -14.68
CA CYS A 57 -0.82 -1.67 -14.22
C CYS A 57 -1.10 -1.91 -12.74
N HIS A 58 -1.70 -3.04 -12.37
CA HIS A 58 -2.04 -3.41 -11.00
C HIS A 58 -0.91 -4.15 -10.25
N HIS A 59 0.34 -4.03 -10.72
CA HIS A 59 1.46 -4.73 -10.09
C HIS A 59 1.87 -4.09 -8.76
N PHE A 60 2.01 -2.78 -8.72
CA PHE A 60 2.37 -2.02 -7.52
C PHE A 60 1.12 -1.46 -6.85
N GLN A 61 0.62 -2.17 -5.88
CA GLN A 61 -0.60 -1.79 -5.15
C GLN A 61 -0.25 -0.95 -3.94
N LEU A 62 -0.93 0.17 -3.79
CA LEU A 62 -0.70 1.11 -2.70
C LEU A 62 -1.70 0.89 -1.58
N VAL A 63 -1.24 1.06 -0.35
CA VAL A 63 -2.06 1.28 0.83
C VAL A 63 -1.54 2.52 1.55
N PHE A 64 -2.39 3.53 1.68
CA PHE A 64 -2.13 4.71 2.47
C PHE A 64 -2.55 4.43 3.90
N ILE A 65 -1.70 4.80 4.85
CA ILE A 65 -1.95 4.56 6.27
C ILE A 65 -1.70 5.83 7.06
N ASP A 66 -2.46 5.99 8.15
CA ASP A 66 -2.27 7.03 9.15
C ASP A 66 -2.65 6.49 10.53
N GLY A 67 -1.92 6.88 11.54
CA GLY A 67 -2.17 6.51 12.92
C GLY A 67 -2.18 7.73 13.83
N ALA A 68 -3.25 7.91 14.59
CA ALA A 68 -3.39 9.04 15.50
C ALA A 68 -3.60 8.58 16.95
N CYS A 69 -3.03 9.32 17.89
CA CYS A 69 -3.25 9.10 19.31
C CYS A 69 -3.47 10.43 20.04
N SER A 70 -4.62 10.57 20.68
CA SER A 70 -4.89 11.66 21.61
C SER A 70 -4.31 11.33 22.99
N ASN A 71 -3.82 12.33 23.71
CA ASN A 71 -3.18 12.16 25.04
C ASN A 71 -2.05 11.13 25.06
N ASN A 72 -1.27 11.09 24.01
CA ASN A 72 -0.19 10.16 23.68
C ASN A 72 0.57 9.63 24.90
N GLY A 73 0.48 8.32 25.17
CA GLY A 73 1.16 7.62 26.26
C GLY A 73 0.61 7.87 27.67
N ARG A 74 -0.53 8.53 27.84
CA ARG A 74 -1.19 8.72 29.14
C ARG A 74 -2.31 7.70 29.35
N ASP A 75 -2.76 7.53 30.62
CA ASP A 75 -3.79 6.56 31.00
C ASP A 75 -5.13 6.72 30.26
N ASN A 76 -5.45 7.93 29.79
CA ASN A 76 -6.65 8.23 29.03
C ASN A 76 -6.37 8.41 27.53
N ALA A 77 -5.26 7.91 27.03
CA ALA A 77 -4.92 7.96 25.63
C ALA A 77 -5.92 7.14 24.79
N LYS A 78 -6.31 7.71 23.64
CA LYS A 78 -7.14 7.03 22.63
C LYS A 78 -6.42 7.06 21.31
N ALA A 79 -6.29 5.90 20.68
CA ALA A 79 -5.63 5.78 19.41
C ALA A 79 -6.58 5.22 18.34
N GLY A 80 -6.37 5.67 17.12
CA GLY A 80 -7.12 5.23 15.94
C GLY A 80 -6.19 4.98 14.76
N LEU A 81 -6.61 4.11 13.89
CA LEU A 81 -5.92 3.68 12.67
C LEU A 81 -6.79 4.05 11.47
N GLY A 82 -6.21 4.74 10.50
CA GLY A 82 -6.81 5.02 9.21
C GLY A 82 -6.05 4.31 8.11
N MET A 83 -6.75 3.76 7.13
CA MET A 83 -6.13 3.16 5.97
C MET A 83 -7.04 3.18 4.75
N THR A 84 -6.46 3.37 3.58
CA THR A 84 -7.18 3.29 2.32
C THR A 84 -6.33 2.69 1.21
N ILE A 85 -6.99 1.96 0.31
CA ILE A 85 -6.40 1.42 -0.91
C ILE A 85 -7.09 1.93 -2.17
N GLY A 86 -8.11 2.77 -2.03
CA GLY A 86 -8.90 3.35 -3.11
C GLY A 86 -9.82 4.44 -2.59
N ASP A 87 -10.60 5.07 -3.49
CA ASP A 87 -11.52 6.17 -3.15
C ASP A 87 -12.89 5.69 -2.69
N ASP A 88 -13.29 4.46 -3.04
CA ASP A 88 -14.59 3.95 -2.62
C ASP A 88 -14.61 3.66 -1.12
N GLU A 89 -15.76 3.87 -0.49
CA GLU A 89 -15.97 3.67 0.95
C GLU A 89 -15.58 2.25 1.39
N GLU A 90 -15.79 1.24 0.54
CA GLU A 90 -15.41 -0.15 0.81
C GLU A 90 -13.88 -0.36 0.91
N TYR A 91 -13.08 0.59 0.41
CA TYR A 91 -11.62 0.59 0.44
C TYR A 91 -11.02 1.52 1.49
N CYS A 92 -11.88 2.11 2.34
CA CYS A 92 -11.49 3.00 3.41
C CYS A 92 -11.85 2.39 4.77
N TRP A 93 -10.89 2.27 5.67
CA TRP A 93 -11.12 1.73 7.00
C TRP A 93 -10.65 2.71 8.07
N SER A 94 -11.45 2.81 9.12
CA SER A 94 -11.11 3.51 10.35
C SER A 94 -11.38 2.58 11.53
N ILE A 95 -10.37 2.29 12.31
CA ILE A 95 -10.42 1.30 13.40
C ILE A 95 -9.90 1.95 14.67
N THR A 96 -10.61 1.78 15.80
CA THR A 96 -10.05 2.15 17.11
C THR A 96 -9.00 1.13 17.53
N MET A 97 -7.97 1.56 18.23
CA MET A 97 -6.91 0.66 18.66
C MET A 97 -7.40 -0.37 19.69
N GLU A 98 -8.50 -0.07 20.40
CA GLU A 98 -9.14 -0.99 21.34
C GLU A 98 -9.76 -2.20 20.62
N ASP A 99 -10.26 -2.00 19.41
CA ASP A 99 -10.85 -3.05 18.56
C ASP A 99 -9.82 -3.72 17.63
N ALA A 100 -8.59 -3.20 17.62
CA ALA A 100 -7.51 -3.67 16.76
C ALA A 100 -6.70 -4.81 17.41
N VAL A 101 -5.66 -5.23 16.73
CA VAL A 101 -4.83 -6.39 17.03
C VAL A 101 -4.13 -6.35 18.39
N ASP A 102 -4.00 -5.18 19.01
CA ASP A 102 -3.32 -5.00 20.29
C ASP A 102 -4.17 -4.18 21.26
N PRO A 103 -5.25 -4.75 21.83
CA PRO A 103 -6.14 -4.06 22.75
C PRO A 103 -5.44 -3.61 24.05
N ASP A 104 -4.41 -4.33 24.50
CA ASP A 104 -3.67 -4.07 25.73
C ASP A 104 -2.36 -3.28 25.52
N GLY A 105 -2.01 -2.99 24.28
CA GLY A 105 -0.79 -2.30 23.93
C GLY A 105 -0.80 -0.81 24.30
N PRO A 106 0.39 -0.18 24.34
CA PRO A 106 0.51 1.23 24.69
C PRO A 106 -0.15 2.13 23.63
N ARG A 107 -0.98 3.06 24.07
CA ARG A 107 -1.64 4.05 23.20
C ARG A 107 -0.68 5.19 22.93
N THR A 108 0.11 5.05 21.86
CA THR A 108 1.07 6.07 21.37
C THR A 108 0.90 6.26 19.87
N ASN A 109 1.32 7.43 19.37
CA ASN A 109 1.32 7.68 17.93
C ASN A 109 2.15 6.62 17.18
N GLN A 110 3.34 6.27 17.69
CA GLN A 110 4.20 5.29 17.03
C GLN A 110 3.53 3.91 16.93
N CYS A 111 2.83 3.47 18.00
CA CYS A 111 2.10 2.20 17.97
C CYS A 111 0.92 2.27 17.01
N ALA A 112 0.16 3.36 16.99
CA ALA A 112 -0.95 3.56 16.06
C ALA A 112 -0.47 3.49 14.60
N GLU A 113 0.60 4.19 14.27
CA GLU A 113 1.22 4.19 12.94
C GLU A 113 1.68 2.79 12.49
N LEU A 114 2.38 2.07 13.36
CA LEU A 114 2.84 0.71 13.05
C LEU A 114 1.66 -0.27 12.87
N LEU A 115 0.64 -0.17 13.72
CA LEU A 115 -0.56 -0.99 13.61
C LEU A 115 -1.36 -0.64 12.36
N ALA A 116 -1.46 0.65 11.98
CA ALA A 116 -2.08 1.07 10.73
C ALA A 116 -1.38 0.42 9.51
N ALA A 117 -0.05 0.33 9.53
CA ALA A 117 0.70 -0.34 8.47
C ALA A 117 0.39 -1.86 8.41
N ILE A 118 0.31 -2.53 9.56
CA ILE A 118 -0.01 -3.96 9.64
C ILE A 118 -1.44 -4.22 9.15
N GLU A 119 -2.41 -3.48 9.67
CA GLU A 119 -3.83 -3.66 9.32
C GLU A 119 -4.07 -3.27 7.85
N GLY A 120 -3.44 -2.21 7.35
CA GLY A 120 -3.51 -1.81 5.94
C GLY A 120 -3.02 -2.92 5.00
N LEU A 121 -1.91 -3.57 5.32
CA LEU A 121 -1.42 -4.72 4.54
C LEU A 121 -2.38 -5.92 4.60
N LYS A 122 -2.99 -6.20 5.76
CA LYS A 122 -3.99 -7.26 5.91
C LYS A 122 -5.24 -6.98 5.06
N GLN A 123 -5.73 -5.73 5.05
CA GLN A 123 -6.87 -5.34 4.24
C GLN A 123 -6.56 -5.49 2.74
N LEU A 124 -5.38 -5.04 2.31
CA LEU A 124 -4.94 -5.17 0.93
C LEU A 124 -4.86 -6.64 0.48
N GLU A 125 -4.31 -7.51 1.32
CA GLU A 125 -4.26 -8.95 1.08
C GLU A 125 -5.66 -9.57 1.02
N ASN A 126 -6.54 -9.20 1.96
CA ASN A 126 -7.92 -9.69 2.03
C ASN A 126 -8.72 -9.34 0.77
N VAL A 127 -8.65 -8.08 0.30
CA VAL A 127 -9.31 -7.64 -0.93
C VAL A 127 -8.80 -8.43 -2.13
N ASN A 128 -7.48 -8.62 -2.26
CA ASN A 128 -6.92 -9.40 -3.35
C ASN A 128 -7.36 -10.88 -3.30
N ARG A 129 -7.47 -11.45 -2.11
CA ARG A 129 -7.95 -12.83 -1.93
C ARG A 129 -9.41 -12.96 -2.34
N ILE A 130 -10.28 -12.02 -1.95
CA ILE A 130 -11.69 -12.01 -2.34
C ILE A 130 -11.82 -11.92 -3.86
N GLN A 131 -11.12 -10.98 -4.49
CA GLN A 131 -11.12 -10.83 -5.94
C GLN A 131 -10.64 -12.09 -6.67
N ALA A 132 -9.65 -12.79 -6.13
CA ALA A 132 -9.18 -14.05 -6.71
C ALA A 132 -10.23 -15.15 -6.62
N ILE A 133 -10.98 -15.24 -5.52
CA ILE A 133 -12.09 -16.19 -5.32
C ILE A 133 -13.24 -15.87 -6.28
N ASP A 134 -13.67 -14.62 -6.38
CA ASP A 134 -14.76 -14.20 -7.25
C ASP A 134 -14.44 -14.50 -8.72
N LYS A 135 -13.20 -14.25 -9.12
CA LYS A 135 -12.71 -14.62 -10.44
C LYS A 135 -12.75 -16.13 -10.69
N ALA A 136 -12.36 -16.94 -9.72
CA ALA A 136 -12.37 -18.39 -9.82
C ALA A 136 -13.81 -18.95 -9.89
N MET A 137 -14.77 -18.27 -9.25
CA MET A 137 -16.19 -18.62 -9.28
C MET A 137 -16.95 -18.06 -10.52
N GLY A 138 -16.25 -17.38 -11.43
CA GLY A 138 -16.88 -16.75 -12.60
C GLY A 138 -17.76 -15.54 -12.28
N LYS A 139 -17.69 -15.03 -11.05
CA LYS A 139 -18.43 -13.84 -10.60
C LYS A 139 -17.67 -12.53 -10.85
N GLY A 140 -16.38 -12.64 -11.15
CA GLY A 140 -15.53 -11.48 -11.39
C GLY A 140 -15.82 -10.85 -12.73
N ASP A 141 -16.01 -9.54 -12.74
CA ASP A 141 -16.19 -8.75 -13.94
C ASP A 141 -14.98 -8.97 -14.87
N SER A 142 -15.24 -9.30 -16.13
CA SER A 142 -14.20 -9.63 -17.13
C SER A 142 -13.29 -8.43 -17.49
N HIS A 143 -13.53 -7.28 -16.86
CA HIS A 143 -12.84 -6.03 -17.13
C HIS A 143 -11.43 -5.97 -16.53
N HIS A 144 -11.13 -6.75 -15.47
CA HIS A 144 -9.79 -6.84 -14.89
C HIS A 144 -8.89 -7.86 -15.64
N LYS A 145 -8.66 -7.64 -16.91
CA LYS A 145 -7.52 -8.31 -17.56
C LYS A 145 -6.27 -7.63 -17.00
N PRO A 146 -5.42 -8.35 -16.24
CA PRO A 146 -4.16 -7.78 -15.79
C PRO A 146 -3.43 -7.22 -17.01
N ALA A 147 -2.99 -5.98 -16.93
CA ALA A 147 -2.09 -5.41 -17.91
C ALA A 147 -0.95 -6.42 -18.14
N ARG A 148 -0.51 -6.59 -19.39
CA ARG A 148 0.44 -7.62 -19.83
C ARG A 148 1.49 -7.89 -18.77
N ARG A 149 1.56 -9.15 -18.36
CA ARG A 149 2.39 -9.69 -17.27
C ARG A 149 3.80 -9.11 -17.28
N HIS A 150 4.26 -8.64 -16.12
CA HIS A 150 5.69 -8.65 -15.83
C HIS A 150 6.21 -10.04 -16.13
N THR A 151 7.21 -10.12 -16.97
CA THR A 151 7.86 -11.38 -17.32
C THR A 151 8.26 -12.09 -16.03
N ASN A 152 7.61 -13.21 -15.74
CA ASN A 152 7.92 -14.22 -14.72
C ASN A 152 7.57 -13.95 -13.25
N ASP A 153 7.17 -12.79 -12.78
CA ASP A 153 6.69 -12.65 -11.41
C ASP A 153 5.18 -12.36 -11.38
N LEU A 154 4.39 -13.35 -10.96
CA LEU A 154 2.93 -13.28 -10.89
C LEU A 154 2.43 -12.57 -9.63
N ARG A 155 3.34 -12.14 -8.74
CA ARG A 155 2.99 -11.57 -7.45
C ARG A 155 2.86 -10.05 -7.56
N SER A 156 1.77 -9.54 -7.00
CA SER A 156 1.64 -8.12 -6.75
C SER A 156 2.64 -7.69 -5.67
N THR A 157 3.19 -6.51 -5.82
CA THR A 157 4.01 -5.88 -4.78
C THR A 157 3.16 -4.88 -4.02
N TYR A 158 3.13 -5.00 -2.70
CA TYR A 158 2.40 -4.09 -1.83
C TYR A 158 3.34 -2.99 -1.35
N ILE A 159 2.88 -1.75 -1.45
CA ILE A 159 3.61 -0.56 -1.05
C ILE A 159 2.81 0.16 0.01
N VAL A 160 3.37 0.26 1.22
CA VAL A 160 2.83 1.09 2.29
C VAL A 160 3.26 2.52 2.07
N VAL A 161 2.30 3.43 2.00
CA VAL A 161 2.51 4.87 1.93
C VAL A 161 2.18 5.46 3.30
N ALA A 162 3.18 5.98 3.98
CA ALA A 162 3.08 6.58 5.30
C ALA A 162 3.83 7.90 5.32
N ASP A 163 3.32 8.88 6.05
CA ASP A 163 4.00 10.13 6.37
C ASP A 163 4.86 9.99 7.64
N SER A 164 4.66 8.93 8.42
CA SER A 164 5.40 8.64 9.63
C SER A 164 6.84 8.20 9.33
N GLU A 165 7.79 9.08 9.63
CA GLU A 165 9.23 8.76 9.56
C GLU A 165 9.58 7.53 10.42
N TYR A 166 8.89 7.35 11.56
CA TYR A 166 9.09 6.21 12.45
C TYR A 166 8.73 4.89 11.77
N VAL A 167 7.60 4.82 11.06
CA VAL A 167 7.20 3.63 10.29
C VAL A 167 8.20 3.36 9.17
N VAL A 168 8.51 4.39 8.37
CA VAL A 168 9.40 4.25 7.22
C VAL A 168 10.78 3.77 7.68
N LYS A 169 11.44 4.45 8.60
CA LYS A 169 12.77 4.06 9.12
C LYS A 169 12.71 2.76 9.90
N GLY A 170 11.64 2.54 10.66
CA GLY A 170 11.43 1.30 11.40
C GLY A 170 11.52 0.07 10.50
N ILE A 171 10.78 0.08 9.41
CA ILE A 171 10.72 -1.05 8.48
C ILE A 171 11.97 -1.13 7.59
N THR A 172 12.47 0.01 7.12
CA THR A 172 13.56 0.04 6.13
C THR A 172 14.96 -0.04 6.72
N GLU A 173 15.18 0.60 7.89
CA GLU A 173 16.50 0.77 8.48
C GLU A 173 16.67 0.01 9.81
N TRP A 174 15.69 0.08 10.72
CA TRP A 174 15.85 -0.43 12.08
C TRP A 174 15.43 -1.88 12.27
N PHE A 175 14.56 -2.39 11.43
CA PHE A 175 14.03 -3.76 11.54
C PHE A 175 15.12 -4.84 11.64
N PRO A 176 16.24 -4.79 10.92
CA PRO A 176 17.30 -5.78 11.09
C PRO A 176 17.85 -5.83 12.52
N THR A 177 18.01 -4.65 13.16
CA THR A 177 18.47 -4.55 14.55
C THR A 177 17.42 -5.01 15.55
N TRP A 178 16.15 -4.68 15.31
CA TRP A 178 15.04 -5.13 16.16
C TRP A 178 14.91 -6.65 16.15
N ARG A 179 15.01 -7.27 14.97
CA ARG A 179 14.92 -8.72 14.83
C ARG A 179 15.98 -9.48 15.62
N VAL A 180 17.20 -8.96 15.70
CA VAL A 180 18.31 -9.58 16.47
C VAL A 180 18.07 -9.49 17.98
N ARG A 181 17.38 -8.45 18.46
CA ARG A 181 17.09 -8.29 19.89
C ARG A 181 15.89 -9.10 20.39
N LEU A 182 15.09 -9.64 19.48
CA LEU A 182 13.90 -10.44 19.79
C LEU A 182 14.15 -11.95 19.65
N SER A 183 15.32 -12.35 19.19
CA SER A 183 15.81 -13.73 19.10
C SER A 183 16.72 -14.09 20.27
#